data_62d07ddd87627fdc3b457b2e9251703d
#
_entry.id   62d07ddd87627fdc3b457b2e9251703d
#
_cell.length_a   1.000
_cell.length_b   1.000
_cell.length_c   1.000
_cell.angle_alpha   90.00
_cell.angle_beta   90.00
_cell.angle_gamma   90.00
#
_symmetry.space_group_name_H-M   'P 1'
#
loop_
_entity.id
_entity.type
_entity.pdbx_description
1 polymer ?
#
loop_
_entity_poly.entity_id
_entity_poly.type
_entity_poly.pdbx_seq_one_letter_code
_entity_poly.pdbx_strand_id
1 'polypeptide(L)'
;MMLVLSPFTRAEVPPLPPECKQQPLAVNDPKTPEEDFQLVLICVPENWNRSLVIYAHGFVPPQPQFPLVLPINELTIDNTFLPQLLLAQGFAFTTSSYHKNGAVTQQAIDDLLDLLNFFQGSVGLPSHVFIIGGSEGGLTAIQLLEQHPDQFAGGLALCAPVGGAPHQIKYLGDFRVVFDYFFPDVFSFGAFNVPLEAFKQWDTYVTQIIAEMTNHVGATAQLFSVTRAAVDPSSLTTFISTAVETALDLLFYSIWETPDLVATGGGIPYENRFRLYVGLTNNLALNRQVERVKSDPEAERYARMFYQTKGNLERPLVTLHNLLDPIVPFDHELIYRGLVAGQQKSRFLTAIPVPGYGHCEFTTAQVLGAFGTMIQQAMGFTGP
;
A
#
# COMPACT_ATOMS: atom_id res chain seq x y z
N MET A 1 -16.55 -22.81 8.44
CA MET A 1 -16.86 -22.14 7.17
C MET A 1 -16.75 -20.65 7.45
N MET A 2 -15.50 -20.16 7.49
CA MET A 2 -15.21 -18.75 7.70
C MET A 2 -15.38 -18.08 6.33
N LEU A 3 -16.33 -17.17 6.24
CA LEU A 3 -16.45 -16.30 5.08
C LEU A 3 -15.11 -15.61 4.88
N VAL A 4 -14.47 -15.84 3.74
CA VAL A 4 -13.34 -15.01 3.26
C VAL A 4 -13.93 -13.65 2.99
N LEU A 5 -13.86 -12.82 4.00
CA LEU A 5 -14.29 -11.44 3.91
C LEU A 5 -13.27 -10.72 3.02
N SER A 6 -13.76 -10.20 1.89
CA SER A 6 -13.06 -9.16 1.14
C SER A 6 -12.37 -8.19 2.14
N PRO A 7 -11.16 -7.70 1.86
CA PRO A 7 -10.51 -6.69 2.72
C PRO A 7 -11.37 -5.43 2.94
N PHE A 8 -12.52 -5.36 2.28
CA PHE A 8 -13.52 -4.27 2.35
C PHE A 8 -14.79 -4.64 3.13
N THR A 9 -14.76 -5.62 4.07
CA THR A 9 -15.90 -5.76 4.99
C THR A 9 -16.05 -4.46 5.76
N ARG A 10 -17.19 -3.82 5.55
CA ARG A 10 -17.63 -2.64 6.31
C ARG A 10 -17.69 -3.01 7.81
N ALA A 11 -16.58 -2.79 8.51
CA ALA A 11 -16.68 -2.50 9.92
C ALA A 11 -17.66 -1.32 10.07
N GLU A 12 -18.49 -1.30 11.10
CA GLU A 12 -19.30 -0.11 11.37
C GLU A 12 -18.35 1.06 11.53
N VAL A 13 -18.46 2.02 10.62
CA VAL A 13 -17.64 3.25 10.66
C VAL A 13 -17.97 3.96 11.97
N PRO A 14 -17.02 4.15 12.88
CA PRO A 14 -17.29 4.85 14.12
C PRO A 14 -17.78 6.27 13.82
N PRO A 15 -18.69 6.83 14.66
CA PRO A 15 -19.12 8.20 14.48
C PRO A 15 -17.90 9.12 14.55
N LEU A 16 -17.81 10.07 13.61
CA LEU A 16 -16.72 11.04 13.60
C LEU A 16 -16.76 11.91 14.84
N PRO A 17 -15.61 12.22 15.46
CA PRO A 17 -15.53 13.20 16.53
C PRO A 17 -16.14 14.56 16.13
N PRO A 18 -16.75 15.29 17.05
CA PRO A 18 -17.40 16.59 16.74
C PRO A 18 -16.42 17.64 16.21
N GLU A 19 -15.13 17.49 16.48
CA GLU A 19 -14.04 18.33 15.98
C GLU A 19 -13.74 18.11 14.51
N CYS A 20 -14.31 17.07 13.90
CA CYS A 20 -14.07 16.66 12.53
C CYS A 20 -15.13 17.20 11.58
N LYS A 21 -14.69 17.73 10.45
CA LYS A 21 -15.55 18.20 9.35
C LYS A 21 -15.15 17.51 8.05
N GLN A 22 -16.13 16.96 7.36
CA GLN A 22 -15.97 16.40 6.03
C GLN A 22 -16.49 17.42 5.00
N GLN A 23 -15.72 17.62 3.91
CA GLN A 23 -16.13 18.52 2.83
C GLN A 23 -15.44 18.13 1.51
N PRO A 24 -15.98 18.54 0.34
CA PRO A 24 -15.26 18.48 -0.91
C PRO A 24 -14.18 19.57 -0.96
N LEU A 25 -13.07 19.26 -1.61
CA LEU A 25 -12.00 20.20 -1.95
C LEU A 25 -11.71 20.06 -3.45
N ALA A 26 -11.77 21.18 -4.17
CA ALA A 26 -11.43 21.21 -5.60
C ALA A 26 -9.95 20.85 -5.79
N VAL A 27 -9.67 20.12 -6.87
CA VAL A 27 -8.33 19.67 -7.25
C VAL A 27 -7.74 20.62 -8.29
N ASN A 28 -6.47 20.98 -8.12
CA ASN A 28 -5.74 21.83 -9.07
C ASN A 28 -4.92 21.01 -10.08
N ASP A 29 -5.46 19.90 -10.59
CA ASP A 29 -4.79 19.14 -11.65
C ASP A 29 -5.05 19.79 -13.03
N PRO A 30 -4.01 20.28 -13.73
CA PRO A 30 -4.16 20.89 -15.06
C PRO A 30 -4.63 19.90 -16.14
N LYS A 31 -4.66 18.60 -15.85
CA LYS A 31 -5.11 17.54 -16.76
C LYS A 31 -6.57 17.15 -16.55
N THR A 32 -7.21 17.62 -15.48
CA THR A 32 -8.58 17.27 -15.15
C THR A 32 -9.52 18.45 -15.37
N PRO A 33 -10.80 18.20 -15.74
CA PRO A 33 -11.80 19.26 -15.87
C PRO A 33 -12.04 19.97 -14.52
N GLU A 34 -12.55 21.20 -14.56
CA GLU A 34 -12.86 22.05 -13.39
C GLU A 34 -13.84 21.43 -12.36
N GLU A 35 -14.34 20.20 -12.59
CA GLU A 35 -15.32 19.51 -11.76
C GLU A 35 -14.69 18.42 -10.85
N ASP A 36 -13.38 18.15 -10.95
CA ASP A 36 -12.75 17.13 -10.12
C ASP A 36 -12.53 17.64 -8.69
N PHE A 37 -12.88 16.81 -7.74
CA PHE A 37 -12.73 17.09 -6.32
C PHE A 37 -12.27 15.85 -5.54
N GLN A 38 -11.61 16.09 -4.43
CA GLN A 38 -11.35 15.11 -3.39
C GLN A 38 -12.29 15.34 -2.19
N LEU A 39 -12.67 14.29 -1.49
CA LEU A 39 -13.32 14.43 -0.20
C LEU A 39 -12.24 14.54 0.88
N VAL A 40 -12.35 15.52 1.75
CA VAL A 40 -11.37 15.71 2.84
C VAL A 40 -12.03 15.64 4.19
N LEU A 41 -11.32 15.08 5.17
CA LEU A 41 -11.65 15.11 6.58
C LEU A 41 -10.65 16.01 7.30
N ILE A 42 -11.13 17.01 8.02
CA ILE A 42 -10.30 17.92 8.79
C ILE A 42 -10.81 17.92 10.24
N CYS A 43 -9.94 17.59 11.18
CA CYS A 43 -10.21 17.50 12.59
C CYS A 43 -9.26 18.42 13.35
N VAL A 44 -9.81 19.39 14.11
CA VAL A 44 -9.00 20.36 14.86
C VAL A 44 -9.51 20.42 16.30
N PRO A 45 -8.72 19.95 17.29
CA PRO A 45 -9.14 20.00 18.68
C PRO A 45 -9.04 21.44 19.25
N GLU A 46 -9.85 21.74 20.25
CA GLU A 46 -9.84 23.06 20.91
C GLU A 46 -8.44 23.42 21.47
N ASN A 47 -7.74 22.43 22.00
CA ASN A 47 -6.39 22.57 22.56
C ASN A 47 -5.28 22.32 21.52
N TRP A 48 -5.50 22.69 20.24
CA TRP A 48 -4.54 22.43 19.17
C TRP A 48 -3.12 22.90 19.50
N ASN A 49 -2.19 21.95 19.53
CA ASN A 49 -0.78 22.16 19.86
C ASN A 49 0.06 22.69 18.67
N ARG A 50 -0.58 23.12 17.59
CA ARG A 50 0.02 23.60 16.33
C ARG A 50 0.74 22.52 15.53
N SER A 51 0.54 21.27 15.83
CA SER A 51 1.02 20.14 15.01
C SER A 51 -0.13 19.55 14.21
N LEU A 52 0.15 19.20 12.96
CA LEU A 52 -0.79 18.56 12.02
C LEU A 52 -0.29 17.17 11.64
N VAL A 53 -1.17 16.20 11.67
CA VAL A 53 -0.94 14.86 11.10
C VAL A 53 -1.80 14.72 9.85
N ILE A 54 -1.16 14.40 8.73
CA ILE A 54 -1.81 14.06 7.46
C ILE A 54 -1.72 12.55 7.28
N TYR A 55 -2.84 11.91 6.94
CA TYR A 55 -2.88 10.49 6.64
C TYR A 55 -3.09 10.24 5.14
N ALA A 56 -2.18 9.47 4.55
CA ALA A 56 -2.25 8.97 3.19
C ALA A 56 -2.80 7.54 3.22
N HIS A 57 -3.96 7.30 2.57
CA HIS A 57 -4.59 5.98 2.57
C HIS A 57 -3.97 5.02 1.54
N GLY A 58 -4.21 3.72 1.74
CA GLY A 58 -3.78 2.64 0.88
C GLY A 58 -4.58 2.55 -0.43
N PHE A 59 -4.32 1.46 -1.17
CA PHE A 59 -4.99 1.19 -2.44
C PHE A 59 -6.51 1.03 -2.26
N VAL A 60 -7.28 1.73 -3.06
CA VAL A 60 -8.72 1.55 -3.24
C VAL A 60 -8.97 1.17 -4.70
N PRO A 61 -9.72 0.08 -4.97
CA PRO A 61 -9.99 -0.33 -6.35
C PRO A 61 -10.59 0.79 -7.20
N PRO A 62 -10.29 0.83 -8.52
CA PRO A 62 -10.67 1.94 -9.39
C PRO A 62 -12.18 2.16 -9.51
N GLN A 63 -12.55 3.41 -9.84
CA GLN A 63 -13.90 3.76 -10.28
C GLN A 63 -14.22 3.10 -11.65
N PRO A 64 -15.49 2.89 -12.01
CA PRO A 64 -16.72 3.31 -11.29
C PRO A 64 -17.21 2.32 -10.22
N GLN A 65 -16.53 1.20 -10.01
CA GLN A 65 -16.98 0.13 -9.12
C GLN A 65 -16.94 0.57 -7.64
N PHE A 66 -15.92 1.36 -7.30
CA PHE A 66 -15.74 1.92 -5.97
C PHE A 66 -15.81 3.44 -6.03
N PRO A 67 -16.78 4.05 -5.33
CA PRO A 67 -16.90 5.51 -5.26
C PRO A 67 -15.73 6.11 -4.47
N LEU A 68 -15.48 7.40 -4.65
CA LEU A 68 -14.58 8.15 -3.77
C LEU A 68 -15.19 8.21 -2.37
N VAL A 69 -14.45 7.69 -1.39
CA VAL A 69 -14.85 7.68 0.02
C VAL A 69 -13.64 7.97 0.90
N LEU A 70 -13.88 8.58 2.05
CA LEU A 70 -12.82 8.75 3.05
C LEU A 70 -12.39 7.39 3.61
N PRO A 71 -11.09 7.18 3.88
CA PRO A 71 -10.53 5.90 4.31
C PRO A 71 -10.73 5.65 5.82
N ILE A 72 -11.94 5.86 6.34
CA ILE A 72 -12.21 5.83 7.79
C ILE A 72 -11.92 4.45 8.38
N ASN A 73 -12.13 3.37 7.61
CA ASN A 73 -11.88 2.00 8.08
C ASN A 73 -10.38 1.74 8.36
N GLU A 74 -9.48 2.30 7.55
CA GLU A 74 -8.03 2.17 7.74
C GLU A 74 -7.54 2.89 9.01
N LEU A 75 -8.32 3.84 9.51
CA LEU A 75 -8.01 4.63 10.69
C LEU A 75 -8.46 3.97 12.00
N THR A 76 -8.97 2.74 11.93
CA THR A 76 -9.44 1.99 13.12
C THR A 76 -8.61 0.73 13.32
N ILE A 77 -7.86 0.66 14.42
CA ILE A 77 -7.03 -0.49 14.81
C ILE A 77 -7.48 -0.95 16.21
N ASP A 78 -7.66 -2.25 16.40
CA ASP A 78 -8.17 -2.83 17.68
C ASP A 78 -9.43 -2.12 18.21
N ASN A 79 -10.38 -1.81 17.32
CA ASN A 79 -11.58 -1.01 17.62
C ASN A 79 -11.28 0.42 18.16
N THR A 80 -10.07 0.91 17.97
CA THR A 80 -9.67 2.26 18.37
C THR A 80 -9.55 3.15 17.13
N PHE A 81 -10.31 4.23 17.09
CA PHE A 81 -10.22 5.24 16.03
C PHE A 81 -9.01 6.15 16.29
N LEU A 82 -7.91 5.93 15.55
CA LEU A 82 -6.62 6.59 15.76
C LEU A 82 -6.69 8.13 15.77
N PRO A 83 -7.46 8.81 14.87
CA PRO A 83 -7.59 10.26 14.93
C PRO A 83 -8.07 10.79 16.27
N GLN A 84 -8.96 10.08 16.96
CA GLN A 84 -9.44 10.50 18.29
C GLN A 84 -8.29 10.52 19.31
N LEU A 85 -7.34 9.57 19.23
CA LEU A 85 -6.17 9.57 20.13
C LEU A 85 -5.21 10.72 19.82
N LEU A 86 -5.07 11.09 18.55
CA LEU A 86 -4.26 12.24 18.13
C LEU A 86 -4.88 13.56 18.61
N LEU A 87 -6.21 13.73 18.42
CA LEU A 87 -6.95 14.89 18.89
C LEU A 87 -6.85 15.07 20.41
N ALA A 88 -6.95 13.97 21.18
CA ALA A 88 -6.78 14.00 22.65
C ALA A 88 -5.39 14.50 23.08
N GLN A 89 -4.36 14.32 22.23
CA GLN A 89 -2.99 14.82 22.45
C GLN A 89 -2.76 16.23 21.88
N GLY A 90 -3.81 16.86 21.33
CA GLY A 90 -3.76 18.21 20.77
C GLY A 90 -3.28 18.27 19.32
N PHE A 91 -3.06 17.17 18.63
CA PHE A 91 -2.74 17.18 17.20
C PHE A 91 -4.01 17.47 16.39
N ALA A 92 -3.92 18.33 15.38
CA ALA A 92 -4.90 18.33 14.31
C ALA A 92 -4.64 17.12 13.38
N PHE A 93 -5.70 16.64 12.75
CA PHE A 93 -5.65 15.48 11.84
C PHE A 93 -6.37 15.80 10.54
N THR A 94 -5.85 15.32 9.42
CA THR A 94 -6.54 15.41 8.14
C THR A 94 -6.21 14.21 7.24
N THR A 95 -7.15 13.87 6.36
CA THR A 95 -6.99 12.84 5.32
C THR A 95 -7.86 13.19 4.12
N SER A 96 -7.60 12.54 2.99
CA SER A 96 -8.31 12.70 1.72
C SER A 96 -8.82 11.36 1.20
N SER A 97 -9.83 11.38 0.32
CA SER A 97 -10.19 10.23 -0.54
C SER A 97 -9.32 10.15 -1.79
N TYR A 98 -8.42 11.13 -1.99
CA TYR A 98 -7.89 11.53 -3.29
C TYR A 98 -9.01 11.85 -4.30
N HIS A 99 -8.66 12.42 -5.46
CA HIS A 99 -9.65 12.68 -6.52
C HIS A 99 -9.86 11.45 -7.43
N LYS A 100 -9.01 10.43 -7.29
CA LYS A 100 -9.07 9.20 -8.08
C LYS A 100 -8.69 8.01 -7.21
N ASN A 101 -9.35 6.85 -7.44
CA ASN A 101 -8.95 5.55 -6.91
C ASN A 101 -8.00 4.83 -7.88
N GLY A 102 -7.35 3.76 -7.42
CA GLY A 102 -6.44 2.93 -8.20
C GLY A 102 -4.99 3.11 -7.79
N ALA A 103 -4.05 2.80 -8.68
CA ALA A 103 -2.61 3.05 -8.50
C ALA A 103 -2.32 4.54 -8.70
N VAL A 104 -2.43 5.34 -7.63
CA VAL A 104 -2.55 6.81 -7.72
C VAL A 104 -1.50 7.59 -6.91
N THR A 105 -0.35 6.99 -6.58
CA THR A 105 0.67 7.63 -5.73
C THR A 105 1.01 9.06 -6.17
N GLN A 106 1.14 9.32 -7.50
CA GLN A 106 1.44 10.68 -7.98
C GLN A 106 0.29 11.65 -7.72
N GLN A 107 -0.93 11.24 -8.02
CA GLN A 107 -2.13 12.06 -7.79
C GLN A 107 -2.35 12.29 -6.29
N ALA A 108 -2.11 11.26 -5.47
CA ALA A 108 -2.19 11.34 -4.03
C ALA A 108 -1.21 12.38 -3.44
N ILE A 109 0.00 12.48 -4.00
CA ILE A 109 0.98 13.50 -3.60
C ILE A 109 0.41 14.90 -3.84
N ASP A 110 -0.09 15.17 -5.04
CA ASP A 110 -0.64 16.46 -5.41
C ASP A 110 -1.86 16.81 -4.55
N ASP A 111 -2.79 15.87 -4.36
CA ASP A 111 -3.98 16.03 -3.53
C ASP A 111 -3.67 16.33 -2.05
N LEU A 112 -2.67 15.66 -1.49
CA LEU A 112 -2.27 15.88 -0.10
C LEU A 112 -1.54 17.22 0.08
N LEU A 113 -0.82 17.69 -0.92
CA LEU A 113 -0.24 19.04 -0.92
C LEU A 113 -1.33 20.12 -1.03
N ASP A 114 -2.33 19.92 -1.88
CA ASP A 114 -3.50 20.80 -1.96
C ASP A 114 -4.28 20.83 -0.64
N LEU A 115 -4.46 19.67 0.00
CA LEU A 115 -5.08 19.58 1.33
C LEU A 115 -4.27 20.32 2.40
N LEU A 116 -2.93 20.21 2.40
CA LEU A 116 -2.07 20.97 3.31
C LEU A 116 -2.21 22.47 3.09
N ASN A 117 -2.18 22.92 1.83
CA ASN A 117 -2.37 24.33 1.49
C ASN A 117 -3.76 24.85 1.93
N PHE A 118 -4.80 24.06 1.72
CA PHE A 118 -6.15 24.38 2.17
C PHE A 118 -6.22 24.49 3.71
N PHE A 119 -5.63 23.53 4.43
CA PHE A 119 -5.57 23.57 5.90
C PHE A 119 -4.87 24.83 6.39
N GLN A 120 -3.72 25.18 5.81
CA GLN A 120 -2.96 26.38 6.17
C GLN A 120 -3.76 27.67 5.95
N GLY A 121 -4.52 27.75 4.86
CA GLY A 121 -5.33 28.90 4.51
C GLY A 121 -6.63 29.03 5.32
N SER A 122 -7.25 27.91 5.71
CA SER A 122 -8.57 27.89 6.34
C SER A 122 -8.55 27.73 7.86
N VAL A 123 -7.54 27.01 8.39
CA VAL A 123 -7.39 26.72 9.83
C VAL A 123 -6.24 27.52 10.44
N GLY A 124 -5.10 27.56 9.75
CA GLY A 124 -3.92 28.29 10.17
C GLY A 124 -2.63 27.49 9.99
N LEU A 125 -1.49 28.16 10.07
CA LEU A 125 -0.18 27.56 9.84
C LEU A 125 0.21 26.62 11.00
N PRO A 126 0.41 25.30 10.75
CA PRO A 126 0.99 24.42 11.75
C PRO A 126 2.48 24.73 11.95
N SER A 127 2.98 24.50 13.17
CA SER A 127 4.42 24.55 13.45
C SER A 127 5.17 23.32 13.00
N HIS A 128 4.46 22.17 12.97
CA HIS A 128 4.98 20.89 12.51
C HIS A 128 3.91 20.14 11.73
N VAL A 129 4.28 19.58 10.60
CA VAL A 129 3.42 18.70 9.81
C VAL A 129 4.08 17.32 9.75
N PHE A 130 3.30 16.28 10.07
CA PHE A 130 3.73 14.89 10.01
C PHE A 130 2.90 14.16 8.95
N ILE A 131 3.55 13.30 8.17
CA ILE A 131 2.88 12.46 7.18
C ILE A 131 2.89 11.00 7.65
N ILE A 132 1.72 10.37 7.67
CA ILE A 132 1.56 8.94 7.98
C ILE A 132 0.86 8.29 6.79
N GLY A 133 1.23 7.06 6.44
CA GLY A 133 0.51 6.32 5.43
C GLY A 133 0.61 4.82 5.62
N GLY A 134 -0.45 4.10 5.23
CA GLY A 134 -0.52 2.65 5.21
C GLY A 134 -0.44 2.10 3.79
N SER A 135 0.24 0.94 3.59
CA SER A 135 0.31 0.27 2.29
C SER A 135 0.78 1.22 1.16
N GLU A 136 0.03 1.39 0.07
CA GLU A 136 0.33 2.37 -0.99
C GLU A 136 0.45 3.79 -0.43
N GLY A 137 -0.39 4.17 0.55
CA GLY A 137 -0.29 5.47 1.22
C GLY A 137 1.03 5.66 1.96
N GLY A 138 1.65 4.59 2.44
CA GLY A 138 2.99 4.64 3.00
C GLY A 138 4.06 4.94 1.95
N LEU A 139 3.92 4.44 0.71
CA LEU A 139 4.77 4.84 -0.41
C LEU A 139 4.60 6.32 -0.72
N THR A 140 3.35 6.81 -0.75
CA THR A 140 3.02 8.23 -0.92
C THR A 140 3.66 9.09 0.18
N ALA A 141 3.57 8.66 1.44
CA ALA A 141 4.17 9.35 2.58
C ALA A 141 5.70 9.47 2.46
N ILE A 142 6.37 8.40 2.05
CA ILE A 142 7.81 8.42 1.82
C ILE A 142 8.18 9.37 0.69
N GLN A 143 7.46 9.33 -0.42
CA GLN A 143 7.75 10.21 -1.55
C GLN A 143 7.52 11.68 -1.22
N LEU A 144 6.46 12.01 -0.47
CA LEU A 144 6.25 13.36 0.06
C LEU A 144 7.42 13.80 0.94
N LEU A 145 7.88 12.93 1.84
CA LEU A 145 9.00 13.25 2.73
C LEU A 145 10.34 13.44 1.97
N GLU A 146 10.57 12.64 0.92
CA GLU A 146 11.77 12.75 0.07
C GLU A 146 11.76 13.97 -0.85
N GLN A 147 10.57 14.38 -1.35
CA GLN A 147 10.41 15.43 -2.36
C GLN A 147 10.14 16.80 -1.73
N HIS A 148 9.49 16.85 -0.55
CA HIS A 148 9.07 18.07 0.13
C HIS A 148 9.55 18.12 1.59
N PRO A 149 10.84 17.93 1.88
CA PRO A 149 11.38 17.87 3.25
C PRO A 149 11.23 19.18 4.03
N ASP A 150 10.98 20.29 3.35
CA ASP A 150 10.70 21.61 3.92
C ASP A 150 9.28 21.70 4.49
N GLN A 151 8.34 20.93 4.00
CA GLN A 151 6.95 20.94 4.44
C GLN A 151 6.66 19.95 5.57
N PHE A 152 7.43 18.88 5.70
CA PHE A 152 7.19 17.82 6.67
C PHE A 152 8.31 17.74 7.72
N ALA A 153 7.93 17.60 8.99
CA ALA A 153 8.86 17.42 10.11
C ALA A 153 9.31 15.96 10.26
N GLY A 154 8.51 14.99 9.83
CA GLY A 154 8.78 13.56 9.90
C GLY A 154 7.70 12.72 9.25
N GLY A 155 7.98 11.44 9.03
CA GLY A 155 7.05 10.49 8.40
C GLY A 155 6.99 9.14 9.11
N LEU A 156 5.82 8.47 8.97
CA LEU A 156 5.59 7.10 9.41
C LEU A 156 4.94 6.31 8.28
N ALA A 157 5.63 5.26 7.82
CA ALA A 157 5.13 4.36 6.78
C ALA A 157 4.81 2.99 7.38
N LEU A 158 3.56 2.57 7.25
CA LEU A 158 3.02 1.32 7.78
C LEU A 158 2.87 0.31 6.64
N CYS A 159 3.45 -0.90 6.76
CA CYS A 159 3.30 -2.01 5.80
C CYS A 159 3.47 -1.57 4.32
N ALA A 160 4.34 -0.62 4.06
CA ALA A 160 4.42 0.06 2.78
C ALA A 160 5.41 -0.60 1.81
N PRO A 161 5.20 -0.50 0.47
CA PRO A 161 6.17 -0.94 -0.52
C PRO A 161 7.35 0.06 -0.60
N VAL A 162 8.07 0.21 0.53
CA VAL A 162 9.14 1.19 0.73
C VAL A 162 10.30 1.04 -0.25
N GLY A 163 10.52 -0.14 -0.82
CA GLY A 163 11.51 -0.38 -1.88
C GLY A 163 11.08 0.14 -3.27
N GLY A 164 9.88 0.71 -3.37
CA GLY A 164 9.30 1.24 -4.60
C GLY A 164 8.39 0.26 -5.34
N ALA A 165 7.36 0.79 -6.03
CA ALA A 165 6.39 -0.03 -6.76
C ALA A 165 6.99 -0.89 -7.88
N PRO A 166 8.09 -0.56 -8.57
CA PRO A 166 8.70 -1.50 -9.53
C PRO A 166 9.07 -2.86 -8.93
N HIS A 167 9.44 -2.89 -7.62
CA HIS A 167 9.68 -4.16 -6.92
C HIS A 167 8.36 -4.87 -6.59
N GLN A 168 7.35 -4.12 -6.14
CA GLN A 168 6.01 -4.63 -5.85
C GLN A 168 5.34 -5.21 -7.10
N ILE A 169 5.37 -4.49 -8.22
CA ILE A 169 4.85 -4.97 -9.54
C ILE A 169 5.50 -6.29 -9.93
N LYS A 170 6.81 -6.42 -9.71
CA LYS A 170 7.53 -7.64 -10.00
C LYS A 170 7.09 -8.80 -9.11
N TYR A 171 6.89 -8.55 -7.83
CA TYR A 171 6.40 -9.55 -6.88
C TYR A 171 5.00 -10.05 -7.25
N LEU A 172 4.06 -9.14 -7.50
CA LEU A 172 2.68 -9.46 -7.90
C LEU A 172 2.64 -10.22 -9.24
N GLY A 173 3.40 -9.74 -10.23
CA GLY A 173 3.48 -10.38 -11.54
C GLY A 173 4.11 -11.77 -11.50
N ASP A 174 5.20 -11.95 -10.72
CA ASP A 174 5.81 -13.27 -10.53
C ASP A 174 4.86 -14.24 -9.85
N PHE A 175 4.12 -13.80 -8.83
CA PHE A 175 3.12 -14.64 -8.19
C PHE A 175 2.05 -15.07 -9.19
N ARG A 176 1.49 -14.14 -9.96
CA ARG A 176 0.42 -14.41 -10.92
C ARG A 176 0.84 -15.40 -12.01
N VAL A 177 1.98 -15.21 -12.67
CA VAL A 177 2.41 -16.12 -13.76
C VAL A 177 2.76 -17.52 -13.23
N VAL A 178 3.26 -17.63 -11.99
CA VAL A 178 3.55 -18.92 -11.37
C VAL A 178 2.26 -19.59 -10.87
N PHE A 179 1.29 -18.81 -10.37
CA PHE A 179 -0.04 -19.31 -10.03
C PHE A 179 -0.73 -19.91 -11.26
N ASP A 180 -0.74 -19.20 -12.38
CA ASP A 180 -1.35 -19.68 -13.64
C ASP A 180 -0.70 -20.96 -14.17
N TYR A 181 0.60 -21.16 -13.93
CA TYR A 181 1.29 -22.42 -14.26
C TYR A 181 0.75 -23.60 -13.44
N PHE A 182 0.46 -23.41 -12.16
CA PHE A 182 -0.03 -24.49 -11.29
C PHE A 182 -1.53 -24.70 -11.40
N PHE A 183 -2.29 -23.65 -11.68
CA PHE A 183 -3.76 -23.62 -11.69
C PHE A 183 -4.29 -22.98 -12.99
N PRO A 184 -3.99 -23.58 -14.16
CA PRO A 184 -4.23 -22.95 -15.47
C PRO A 184 -5.72 -22.75 -15.81
N ASP A 185 -6.61 -23.46 -15.12
CA ASP A 185 -8.06 -23.42 -15.41
C ASP A 185 -8.81 -22.35 -14.61
N VAL A 186 -8.13 -21.59 -13.72
CA VAL A 186 -8.76 -20.54 -12.91
C VAL A 186 -9.03 -19.29 -13.74
N PHE A 187 -8.02 -18.83 -14.49
CA PHE A 187 -8.16 -17.64 -15.34
C PHE A 187 -8.01 -18.02 -16.82
N SER A 188 -8.90 -17.47 -17.66
CA SER A 188 -8.86 -17.66 -19.12
C SER A 188 -8.05 -16.58 -19.85
N PHE A 189 -7.32 -15.72 -19.13
CA PHE A 189 -6.56 -14.59 -19.66
C PHE A 189 -5.19 -14.50 -18.97
N GLY A 190 -4.21 -13.93 -19.67
CA GLY A 190 -2.85 -13.77 -19.16
C GLY A 190 -2.73 -12.73 -18.04
N ALA A 191 -1.60 -12.77 -17.35
CA ALA A 191 -1.36 -12.00 -16.12
C ALA A 191 -1.53 -10.49 -16.26
N PHE A 192 -1.22 -9.92 -17.43
CA PHE A 192 -1.33 -8.49 -17.71
C PHE A 192 -2.33 -8.15 -18.82
N ASN A 193 -3.05 -9.14 -19.35
CA ASN A 193 -4.14 -8.95 -20.31
C ASN A 193 -5.49 -9.17 -19.62
N VAL A 194 -5.67 -8.57 -18.46
CA VAL A 194 -6.87 -8.71 -17.63
C VAL A 194 -8.02 -7.92 -18.26
N PRO A 195 -9.15 -8.57 -18.62
CA PRO A 195 -10.32 -7.87 -19.14
C PRO A 195 -10.89 -6.90 -18.09
N LEU A 196 -11.32 -5.71 -18.52
CA LEU A 196 -11.90 -4.70 -17.65
C LEU A 196 -13.11 -5.22 -16.83
N GLU A 197 -13.80 -6.25 -17.34
CA GLU A 197 -14.97 -6.85 -16.69
C GLU A 197 -14.62 -8.05 -15.79
N ALA A 198 -13.33 -8.43 -15.69
CA ALA A 198 -12.90 -9.60 -14.92
C ALA A 198 -13.32 -9.53 -13.44
N PHE A 199 -13.33 -8.32 -12.87
CA PHE A 199 -13.76 -8.09 -11.49
C PHE A 199 -15.20 -8.58 -11.20
N LYS A 200 -16.10 -8.59 -12.20
CA LYS A 200 -17.48 -9.06 -12.05
C LYS A 200 -17.57 -10.57 -11.76
N GLN A 201 -16.50 -11.31 -12.03
CA GLN A 201 -16.40 -12.74 -11.79
C GLN A 201 -15.60 -13.07 -10.52
N TRP A 202 -15.26 -12.06 -9.71
CA TRP A 202 -14.38 -12.23 -8.55
C TRP A 202 -14.85 -13.35 -7.60
N ASP A 203 -16.13 -13.38 -7.24
CA ASP A 203 -16.68 -14.43 -6.36
C ASP A 203 -16.52 -15.85 -6.95
N THR A 204 -16.60 -15.97 -8.28
CA THR A 204 -16.34 -17.22 -8.98
C THR A 204 -14.88 -17.60 -8.89
N TYR A 205 -13.97 -16.67 -9.12
CA TYR A 205 -12.53 -16.91 -8.99
C TYR A 205 -12.15 -17.27 -7.56
N VAL A 206 -12.68 -16.60 -6.55
CA VAL A 206 -12.48 -16.94 -5.13
C VAL A 206 -12.83 -18.39 -4.86
N THR A 207 -14.00 -18.82 -5.33
CA THR A 207 -14.46 -20.22 -5.15
C THR A 207 -13.52 -21.22 -5.84
N GLN A 208 -13.08 -20.93 -7.06
CA GLN A 208 -12.14 -21.77 -7.81
C GLN A 208 -10.75 -21.81 -7.18
N ILE A 209 -10.19 -20.67 -6.78
CA ILE A 209 -8.88 -20.57 -6.12
C ILE A 209 -8.87 -21.41 -4.85
N ILE A 210 -9.87 -21.26 -3.99
CA ILE A 210 -10.00 -22.05 -2.76
C ILE A 210 -10.03 -23.54 -3.07
N ALA A 211 -10.88 -23.96 -4.03
CA ALA A 211 -11.04 -25.37 -4.41
C ALA A 211 -9.75 -25.96 -4.97
N GLU A 212 -9.10 -25.27 -5.93
CA GLU A 212 -7.88 -25.74 -6.57
C GLU A 212 -6.73 -25.86 -5.57
N MET A 213 -6.50 -24.84 -4.74
CA MET A 213 -5.40 -24.85 -3.80
C MET A 213 -5.57 -25.86 -2.66
N THR A 214 -6.80 -26.08 -2.19
CA THR A 214 -7.10 -27.05 -1.11
C THR A 214 -7.11 -28.49 -1.61
N ASN A 215 -7.53 -28.73 -2.86
CA ASN A 215 -7.49 -30.06 -3.47
C ASN A 215 -6.09 -30.45 -3.97
N HIS A 216 -5.21 -29.49 -4.27
CA HIS A 216 -3.89 -29.71 -4.82
C HIS A 216 -2.78 -29.15 -3.91
N VAL A 217 -2.77 -29.58 -2.64
CA VAL A 217 -1.84 -29.07 -1.60
C VAL A 217 -0.36 -29.14 -2.03
N GLY A 218 0.02 -30.15 -2.81
CA GLY A 218 1.39 -30.27 -3.32
C GLY A 218 1.75 -29.18 -4.34
N ALA A 219 0.82 -28.79 -5.23
CA ALA A 219 0.99 -27.68 -6.15
C ALA A 219 1.02 -26.34 -5.39
N THR A 220 0.13 -26.20 -4.41
CA THR A 220 0.09 -25.03 -3.51
C THR A 220 1.44 -24.84 -2.80
N ALA A 221 2.01 -25.88 -2.19
CA ALA A 221 3.30 -25.79 -1.53
C ALA A 221 4.44 -25.40 -2.51
N GLN A 222 4.39 -25.91 -3.74
CA GLN A 222 5.37 -25.57 -4.78
C GLN A 222 5.23 -24.12 -5.26
N LEU A 223 4.01 -23.59 -5.41
CA LEU A 223 3.75 -22.19 -5.70
C LEU A 223 4.48 -21.26 -4.70
N PHE A 224 4.29 -21.49 -3.41
CA PHE A 224 4.91 -20.68 -2.35
C PHE A 224 6.44 -20.91 -2.24
N SER A 225 6.90 -22.11 -2.55
CA SER A 225 8.35 -22.39 -2.63
C SER A 225 9.04 -21.57 -3.72
N VAL A 226 8.38 -21.35 -4.86
CA VAL A 226 8.90 -20.56 -5.98
C VAL A 226 8.76 -19.06 -5.76
N THR A 227 7.58 -18.61 -5.40
CA THR A 227 7.24 -17.18 -5.32
C THR A 227 7.79 -16.51 -4.07
N ARG A 228 8.04 -17.29 -3.02
CA ARG A 228 8.45 -16.79 -1.69
C ARG A 228 7.41 -15.88 -1.05
N ALA A 229 6.17 -15.89 -1.53
CA ALA A 229 5.09 -15.19 -0.87
C ALA A 229 4.92 -15.70 0.56
N ALA A 230 4.62 -14.78 1.49
CA ALA A 230 4.56 -15.10 2.90
C ALA A 230 3.36 -16.00 3.23
N VAL A 231 3.61 -16.96 4.11
CA VAL A 231 2.60 -17.85 4.71
C VAL A 231 3.03 -18.14 6.16
N ASP A 232 2.10 -18.56 7.00
CA ASP A 232 2.44 -19.03 8.34
C ASP A 232 2.72 -20.56 8.33
N PRO A 233 3.98 -20.98 8.51
CA PRO A 233 4.38 -22.38 8.46
C PRO A 233 4.20 -23.14 9.79
N SER A 234 3.53 -22.57 10.79
CA SER A 234 3.44 -23.12 12.14
C SER A 234 2.75 -24.49 12.23
N SER A 235 1.84 -24.78 11.31
CA SER A 235 1.20 -26.09 11.11
C SER A 235 0.75 -26.25 9.66
N LEU A 236 0.46 -27.50 9.23
CA LEU A 236 -0.09 -27.73 7.90
C LEU A 236 -1.44 -27.01 7.68
N THR A 237 -2.30 -27.00 8.69
CA THR A 237 -3.59 -26.31 8.62
C THR A 237 -3.40 -24.81 8.47
N THR A 238 -2.53 -24.21 9.26
CA THR A 238 -2.22 -22.78 9.21
C THR A 238 -1.54 -22.42 7.89
N PHE A 239 -0.61 -23.26 7.42
CA PHE A 239 0.00 -23.09 6.11
C PHE A 239 -1.03 -23.06 4.99
N ILE A 240 -1.98 -24.02 4.93
CA ILE A 240 -3.00 -24.05 3.88
C ILE A 240 -3.93 -22.84 3.98
N SER A 241 -4.38 -22.47 5.19
CA SER A 241 -5.27 -21.32 5.35
C SER A 241 -4.62 -20.02 4.93
N THR A 242 -3.38 -19.76 5.38
CA THR A 242 -2.64 -18.54 5.00
C THR A 242 -2.17 -18.56 3.55
N ALA A 243 -1.88 -19.74 2.97
CA ALA A 243 -1.57 -19.85 1.54
C ALA A 243 -2.77 -19.46 0.66
N VAL A 244 -3.98 -19.90 1.02
CA VAL A 244 -5.22 -19.50 0.33
C VAL A 244 -5.46 -18.00 0.50
N GLU A 245 -5.35 -17.48 1.71
CA GLU A 245 -5.50 -16.06 2.02
C GLU A 245 -4.51 -15.20 1.20
N THR A 246 -3.20 -15.51 1.27
CA THR A 246 -2.17 -14.84 0.48
C THR A 246 -2.47 -14.87 -1.03
N ALA A 247 -2.92 -16.03 -1.55
CA ALA A 247 -3.24 -16.13 -2.96
C ALA A 247 -4.44 -15.27 -3.34
N LEU A 248 -5.49 -15.24 -2.51
CA LEU A 248 -6.66 -14.40 -2.74
C LEU A 248 -6.27 -12.92 -2.73
N ASP A 249 -5.46 -12.50 -1.77
CA ASP A 249 -4.98 -11.11 -1.67
C ASP A 249 -4.17 -10.70 -2.90
N LEU A 250 -3.16 -11.50 -3.29
CA LEU A 250 -2.31 -11.16 -4.43
C LEU A 250 -3.06 -11.23 -5.77
N LEU A 251 -3.99 -12.18 -5.92
CA LEU A 251 -4.83 -12.28 -7.11
C LEU A 251 -5.91 -11.20 -7.15
N PHE A 252 -6.35 -10.68 -6.00
CA PHE A 252 -7.19 -9.49 -5.96
C PHE A 252 -6.49 -8.30 -6.65
N TYR A 253 -5.25 -7.98 -6.29
CA TYR A 253 -4.48 -6.93 -6.96
C TYR A 253 -4.28 -7.23 -8.46
N SER A 254 -4.06 -8.50 -8.84
CA SER A 254 -3.97 -8.88 -10.25
C SER A 254 -5.24 -8.54 -11.05
N ILE A 255 -6.42 -8.65 -10.45
CA ILE A 255 -7.71 -8.38 -11.11
C ILE A 255 -8.10 -6.90 -11.06
N TRP A 256 -7.82 -6.21 -9.94
CA TRP A 256 -8.31 -4.86 -9.69
C TRP A 256 -7.27 -3.78 -10.00
N GLU A 257 -6.01 -3.99 -9.65
CA GLU A 257 -4.96 -3.00 -9.80
C GLU A 257 -4.30 -3.07 -11.19
N THR A 258 -4.03 -4.28 -11.70
CA THR A 258 -3.27 -4.46 -12.95
C THR A 258 -3.87 -3.71 -14.15
N PRO A 259 -5.19 -3.74 -14.42
CA PRO A 259 -5.78 -2.98 -15.51
C PRO A 259 -5.57 -1.46 -15.40
N ASP A 260 -5.72 -0.91 -14.19
CA ASP A 260 -5.50 0.52 -13.93
C ASP A 260 -4.03 0.91 -14.06
N LEU A 261 -3.13 0.08 -13.54
CA LEU A 261 -1.69 0.26 -13.64
C LEU A 261 -1.22 0.27 -15.11
N VAL A 262 -1.74 -0.66 -15.94
CA VAL A 262 -1.45 -0.73 -17.38
C VAL A 262 -2.00 0.49 -18.12
N ALA A 263 -3.21 0.92 -17.81
CA ALA A 263 -3.83 2.08 -18.42
C ALA A 263 -3.10 3.39 -18.03
N THR A 264 -2.79 3.55 -16.75
CA THR A 264 -2.11 4.75 -16.22
C THR A 264 -0.66 4.85 -16.70
N GLY A 265 0.06 3.71 -16.77
CA GLY A 265 1.44 3.64 -17.24
C GLY A 265 1.61 3.66 -18.76
N GLY A 266 0.51 3.53 -19.54
CA GLY A 266 0.54 3.45 -20.99
C GLY A 266 1.11 2.12 -21.52
N GLY A 267 1.00 1.04 -20.76
CA GLY A 267 1.48 -0.30 -21.13
C GLY A 267 1.83 -1.16 -19.93
N ILE A 268 2.45 -2.31 -20.19
CA ILE A 268 2.80 -3.31 -19.18
C ILE A 268 4.15 -2.96 -18.52
N PRO A 269 4.19 -2.66 -17.20
CA PRO A 269 5.46 -2.32 -16.50
C PRO A 269 6.26 -3.54 -16.01
N TYR A 270 5.81 -4.75 -16.29
CA TYR A 270 6.38 -6.00 -15.79
C TYR A 270 7.19 -6.76 -16.86
N GLU A 271 8.35 -7.32 -16.45
CA GLU A 271 9.26 -8.07 -17.34
C GLU A 271 9.73 -9.35 -16.65
N ASN A 272 9.49 -10.52 -17.26
CA ASN A 272 10.02 -11.81 -16.78
C ASN A 272 10.64 -12.70 -17.87
N ARG A 273 10.87 -12.22 -19.07
CA ARG A 273 11.39 -13.04 -20.19
C ARG A 273 12.68 -13.79 -19.89
N PHE A 274 13.55 -13.16 -19.09
CA PHE A 274 14.86 -13.71 -18.73
C PHE A 274 14.93 -14.18 -17.27
N ARG A 275 13.82 -14.12 -16.54
CA ARG A 275 13.77 -14.53 -15.14
C ARG A 275 13.77 -16.05 -15.04
N LEU A 276 14.63 -16.58 -14.16
CA LEU A 276 14.65 -17.99 -13.81
C LEU A 276 13.85 -18.22 -12.52
N TYR A 277 12.84 -19.06 -12.62
CA TYR A 277 12.05 -19.52 -11.48
C TYR A 277 12.66 -20.82 -10.95
N VAL A 278 12.92 -20.86 -9.65
CA VAL A 278 13.54 -21.98 -8.95
C VAL A 278 12.80 -22.28 -7.66
N GLY A 279 12.89 -23.50 -7.16
CA GLY A 279 12.21 -23.93 -5.93
C GLY A 279 11.36 -25.18 -6.11
N LEU A 280 11.37 -25.78 -7.31
CA LEU A 280 10.67 -27.01 -7.62
C LEU A 280 11.61 -28.20 -7.81
N THR A 281 11.02 -29.40 -7.79
CA THR A 281 11.68 -30.61 -8.28
C THR A 281 11.95 -30.54 -9.79
N ASN A 282 11.09 -29.88 -10.57
CA ASN A 282 11.22 -29.69 -12.00
C ASN A 282 11.17 -28.23 -12.44
N ASN A 283 12.20 -27.48 -12.08
CA ASN A 283 12.35 -26.07 -12.49
C ASN A 283 12.37 -25.88 -14.01
N LEU A 284 12.84 -26.90 -14.76
CA LEU A 284 12.92 -26.80 -16.22
C LEU A 284 11.52 -26.75 -16.86
N ALA A 285 10.59 -27.57 -16.40
CA ALA A 285 9.20 -27.54 -16.88
C ALA A 285 8.54 -26.19 -16.59
N LEU A 286 8.66 -25.70 -15.36
CA LEU A 286 8.15 -24.36 -14.98
C LEU A 286 8.71 -23.27 -15.91
N ASN A 287 10.03 -23.20 -16.08
CA ASN A 287 10.65 -22.14 -16.87
C ASN A 287 10.35 -22.21 -18.37
N ARG A 288 9.91 -23.37 -18.88
CA ARG A 288 9.47 -23.53 -20.28
C ARG A 288 8.00 -23.18 -20.50
N GLN A 289 7.16 -23.32 -19.48
CA GLN A 289 5.71 -23.25 -19.61
C GLN A 289 5.10 -22.01 -18.95
N VAL A 290 5.78 -21.39 -17.96
CA VAL A 290 5.30 -20.17 -17.33
C VAL A 290 5.15 -19.05 -18.36
N GLU A 291 4.09 -18.26 -18.24
CA GLU A 291 3.86 -17.10 -19.10
C GLU A 291 5.08 -16.16 -19.10
N ARG A 292 5.51 -15.75 -20.28
CA ARG A 292 6.61 -14.81 -20.48
C ARG A 292 6.08 -13.49 -20.98
N VAL A 293 6.18 -12.49 -20.12
CA VAL A 293 5.69 -11.13 -20.36
C VAL A 293 6.87 -10.22 -20.69
N LYS A 294 6.70 -9.39 -21.71
CA LYS A 294 7.63 -8.32 -22.07
C LYS A 294 7.06 -7.00 -21.60
N SER A 295 7.87 -6.21 -20.89
CA SER A 295 7.48 -4.86 -20.50
C SER A 295 7.42 -3.88 -21.67
N ASP A 296 6.62 -2.85 -21.52
CA ASP A 296 6.64 -1.67 -22.35
C ASP A 296 7.60 -0.63 -21.75
N PRO A 297 8.61 -0.16 -22.51
CA PRO A 297 9.63 0.75 -21.97
C PRO A 297 9.07 2.05 -21.36
N GLU A 298 7.95 2.54 -21.91
CA GLU A 298 7.30 3.75 -21.38
C GLU A 298 6.64 3.48 -20.02
N ALA A 299 5.96 2.33 -19.88
CA ALA A 299 5.36 1.93 -18.61
C ALA A 299 6.43 1.67 -17.52
N GLU A 300 7.55 1.03 -17.85
CA GLU A 300 8.67 0.88 -16.92
C GLU A 300 9.23 2.26 -16.51
N ARG A 301 9.41 3.17 -17.47
CA ARG A 301 9.89 4.53 -17.18
C ARG A 301 8.91 5.28 -16.28
N TYR A 302 7.60 5.17 -16.55
CA TYR A 302 6.55 5.76 -15.73
C TYR A 302 6.62 5.24 -14.29
N ALA A 303 6.64 3.91 -14.11
CA ALA A 303 6.74 3.30 -12.79
C ALA A 303 8.00 3.74 -12.02
N ARG A 304 9.16 3.81 -12.69
CA ARG A 304 10.41 4.30 -12.07
C ARG A 304 10.37 5.79 -11.75
N MET A 305 9.71 6.59 -12.55
CA MET A 305 9.65 8.06 -12.36
C MET A 305 8.75 8.43 -11.19
N PHE A 306 7.57 7.83 -11.11
CA PHE A 306 6.51 8.26 -10.21
C PHE A 306 6.33 7.39 -8.96
N TYR A 307 6.81 6.13 -9.00
CA TYR A 307 6.58 5.18 -7.91
C TYR A 307 7.86 4.59 -7.29
N GLN A 308 9.04 5.08 -7.69
CA GLN A 308 10.31 4.62 -7.12
C GLN A 308 10.77 5.54 -6.00
N THR A 309 11.01 4.99 -4.81
CA THR A 309 11.67 5.65 -3.70
C THR A 309 13.17 5.83 -3.97
N LYS A 310 13.77 6.87 -3.43
CA LYS A 310 15.16 7.24 -3.73
C LYS A 310 16.09 7.11 -2.52
N GLY A 311 15.55 7.02 -1.31
CA GLY A 311 16.33 7.00 -0.06
C GLY A 311 16.92 8.36 0.32
N ASN A 312 16.51 9.45 -0.34
CA ASN A 312 17.05 10.79 -0.08
C ASN A 312 16.32 11.50 1.08
N LEU A 313 16.38 10.89 2.25
CA LEU A 313 15.74 11.44 3.46
C LEU A 313 16.49 12.66 4.00
N GLU A 314 15.75 13.70 4.34
CA GLU A 314 16.24 14.88 5.07
C GLU A 314 15.51 15.08 6.40
N ARG A 315 14.47 14.28 6.64
CA ARG A 315 13.65 14.24 7.85
C ARG A 315 13.55 12.82 8.36
N PRO A 316 13.30 12.60 9.65
CA PRO A 316 13.09 11.27 10.21
C PRO A 316 11.93 10.55 9.55
N LEU A 317 12.17 9.29 9.18
CA LEU A 317 11.19 8.33 8.73
C LEU A 317 11.25 7.11 9.64
N VAL A 318 10.09 6.73 10.16
CA VAL A 318 9.90 5.44 10.84
C VAL A 318 9.11 4.54 9.91
N THR A 319 9.53 3.28 9.76
CA THR A 319 8.74 2.24 9.07
C THR A 319 8.33 1.18 10.07
N LEU A 320 7.10 0.67 9.95
CA LEU A 320 6.54 -0.42 10.74
C LEU A 320 6.03 -1.49 9.78
N HIS A 321 6.56 -2.73 9.85
CA HIS A 321 6.30 -3.73 8.85
C HIS A 321 6.24 -5.14 9.43
N ASN A 322 5.22 -5.95 9.07
CA ASN A 322 5.11 -7.34 9.46
C ASN A 322 6.16 -8.20 8.75
N LEU A 323 6.80 -9.11 9.49
CA LEU A 323 7.85 -9.98 8.92
C LEU A 323 7.32 -10.98 7.88
N LEU A 324 6.07 -11.39 8.02
CA LEU A 324 5.38 -12.29 7.11
C LEU A 324 4.21 -11.57 6.43
N ASP A 325 4.47 -10.37 5.90
CA ASP A 325 3.49 -9.63 5.11
C ASP A 325 3.29 -10.31 3.75
N PRO A 326 2.08 -10.80 3.43
CA PRO A 326 1.83 -11.50 2.19
C PRO A 326 1.65 -10.57 0.99
N ILE A 327 1.21 -9.34 1.20
CA ILE A 327 0.89 -8.37 0.13
C ILE A 327 2.12 -7.54 -0.22
N VAL A 328 2.78 -6.97 0.79
CA VAL A 328 4.02 -6.19 0.62
C VAL A 328 5.16 -6.92 1.33
N PRO A 329 6.00 -7.68 0.61
CA PRO A 329 7.03 -8.50 1.26
C PRO A 329 8.03 -7.68 2.07
N PHE A 330 8.44 -8.20 3.22
CA PHE A 330 9.39 -7.52 4.13
C PHE A 330 10.74 -7.17 3.49
N ASP A 331 11.10 -7.76 2.36
CA ASP A 331 12.34 -7.43 1.64
C ASP A 331 12.32 -5.99 1.07
N HIS A 332 11.17 -5.35 0.93
CA HIS A 332 11.07 -3.91 0.68
C HIS A 332 11.87 -3.08 1.69
N GLU A 333 11.84 -3.45 2.97
CA GLU A 333 12.61 -2.79 4.03
C GLU A 333 14.13 -2.89 3.80
N LEU A 334 14.59 -4.06 3.33
CA LEU A 334 16.00 -4.27 3.03
C LEU A 334 16.46 -3.44 1.82
N ILE A 335 15.61 -3.36 0.79
CA ILE A 335 15.85 -2.56 -0.41
C ILE A 335 15.93 -1.08 -0.02
N TYR A 336 14.94 -0.57 0.71
CA TYR A 336 14.92 0.84 1.07
C TYR A 336 16.07 1.24 2.00
N ARG A 337 16.41 0.38 2.96
CA ARG A 337 17.62 0.58 3.80
C ARG A 337 18.88 0.69 2.94
N GLY A 338 19.00 -0.11 1.88
CA GLY A 338 20.09 -0.03 0.91
C GLY A 338 20.10 1.31 0.16
N LEU A 339 18.93 1.79 -0.28
CA LEU A 339 18.80 3.09 -0.96
C LEU A 339 19.21 4.23 -0.02
N VAL A 340 18.68 4.26 1.20
CA VAL A 340 19.00 5.30 2.21
C VAL A 340 20.47 5.29 2.59
N ALA A 341 21.09 4.11 2.73
CA ALA A 341 22.52 3.98 3.00
C ALA A 341 23.37 4.48 1.81
N GLY A 342 22.97 4.20 0.58
CA GLY A 342 23.60 4.71 -0.63
C GLY A 342 23.59 6.24 -0.71
N GLN A 343 22.58 6.89 -0.16
CA GLN A 343 22.47 8.35 -0.04
C GLN A 343 23.18 8.91 1.22
N GLN A 344 23.76 8.05 2.06
CA GLN A 344 24.38 8.44 3.35
C GLN A 344 23.37 9.07 4.34
N LYS A 345 22.11 8.65 4.27
CA LYS A 345 20.99 9.21 5.05
C LYS A 345 20.47 8.25 6.15
N SER A 346 21.23 7.20 6.48
CA SER A 346 20.82 6.15 7.43
C SER A 346 20.39 6.68 8.81
N ARG A 347 20.89 7.84 9.22
CA ARG A 347 20.50 8.49 10.50
C ARG A 347 19.01 8.90 10.56
N PHE A 348 18.37 9.02 9.40
CA PHE A 348 16.97 9.44 9.29
C PHE A 348 15.98 8.28 9.23
N LEU A 349 16.45 7.03 9.07
CA LEU A 349 15.60 5.86 8.94
C LEU A 349 15.62 5.01 10.21
N THR A 350 14.43 4.74 10.75
CA THR A 350 14.21 3.75 11.81
C THR A 350 13.21 2.72 11.32
N ALA A 351 13.66 1.49 11.08
CA ALA A 351 12.80 0.39 10.65
C ALA A 351 12.43 -0.49 11.86
N ILE A 352 11.15 -0.71 12.07
CA ILE A 352 10.59 -1.50 13.19
C ILE A 352 9.92 -2.75 12.59
N PRO A 353 10.58 -3.93 12.64
CA PRO A 353 9.95 -5.17 12.22
C PRO A 353 8.96 -5.65 13.28
N VAL A 354 7.80 -6.13 12.82
CA VAL A 354 6.76 -6.72 13.66
C VAL A 354 6.67 -8.22 13.37
N PRO A 355 6.90 -9.09 14.35
CA PRO A 355 6.67 -10.53 14.17
C PRO A 355 5.20 -10.82 13.88
N GLY A 356 4.93 -11.73 12.95
CA GLY A 356 3.58 -12.18 12.61
C GLY A 356 3.34 -12.19 11.13
N TYR A 357 2.26 -12.89 10.75
CA TYR A 357 1.70 -12.96 9.41
C TYR A 357 0.56 -11.95 9.29
N GLY A 358 0.47 -11.33 8.12
CA GLY A 358 -0.61 -10.41 7.72
C GLY A 358 -0.10 -9.08 7.20
N HIS A 359 -0.94 -8.40 6.45
CA HIS A 359 -0.66 -7.08 5.89
C HIS A 359 -1.26 -6.00 6.77
N CYS A 360 -0.43 -5.08 7.26
CA CYS A 360 -0.83 -4.03 8.20
C CYS A 360 -1.44 -4.55 9.53
N GLU A 361 -1.12 -5.77 9.90
CA GLU A 361 -1.62 -6.39 11.15
C GLU A 361 -0.80 -5.88 12.35
N PHE A 362 -1.20 -4.71 12.84
CA PHE A 362 -0.58 -4.04 13.97
C PHE A 362 -1.56 -3.82 15.11
N THR A 363 -1.05 -3.85 16.33
CA THR A 363 -1.82 -3.38 17.49
C THR A 363 -1.77 -1.86 17.60
N THR A 364 -2.77 -1.27 18.23
CA THR A 364 -2.79 0.17 18.56
C THR A 364 -1.51 0.61 19.28
N ALA A 365 -1.00 -0.21 20.21
CA ALA A 365 0.23 0.08 20.94
C ALA A 365 1.46 0.15 20.03
N GLN A 366 1.56 -0.73 19.03
CA GLN A 366 2.67 -0.74 18.07
C GLN A 366 2.65 0.51 17.19
N VAL A 367 1.48 0.88 16.68
CA VAL A 367 1.34 2.10 15.85
C VAL A 367 1.65 3.36 16.66
N LEU A 368 1.10 3.49 17.86
CA LEU A 368 1.39 4.63 18.74
C LEU A 368 2.87 4.68 19.18
N GLY A 369 3.50 3.52 19.41
CA GLY A 369 4.93 3.45 19.70
C GLY A 369 5.80 3.91 18.54
N ALA A 370 5.47 3.50 17.31
CA ALA A 370 6.14 3.96 16.09
C ALA A 370 5.92 5.45 15.85
N PHE A 371 4.68 5.95 16.04
CA PHE A 371 4.35 7.37 15.98
C PHE A 371 5.15 8.19 17.01
N GLY A 372 5.17 7.75 18.27
CA GLY A 372 5.95 8.39 19.34
C GLY A 372 7.45 8.45 19.02
N THR A 373 8.00 7.39 18.43
CA THR A 373 9.39 7.33 17.96
C THR A 373 9.66 8.38 16.88
N MET A 374 8.76 8.48 15.89
CA MET A 374 8.85 9.49 14.82
C MET A 374 8.80 10.91 15.39
N ILE A 375 7.85 11.21 16.28
CA ILE A 375 7.73 12.52 16.93
C ILE A 375 9.00 12.87 17.72
N GLN A 376 9.50 11.94 18.52
CA GLN A 376 10.71 12.17 19.31
C GLN A 376 11.92 12.50 18.43
N GLN A 377 12.09 11.76 17.33
CA GLN A 377 13.19 12.00 16.39
C GLN A 377 13.03 13.34 15.66
N ALA A 378 11.81 13.67 15.21
CA ALA A 378 11.53 14.91 14.50
C ALA A 378 11.70 16.14 15.40
N MET A 379 11.27 16.07 16.65
CA MET A 379 11.38 17.19 17.60
C MET A 379 12.78 17.33 18.20
N GLY A 380 13.55 16.25 18.26
CA GLY A 380 14.96 16.23 18.67
C GLY A 380 15.93 16.60 17.55
N PHE A 381 15.46 16.64 16.30
CA PHE A 381 16.25 16.99 15.13
C PHE A 381 16.38 18.52 15.03
N THR A 382 17.41 19.06 15.68
CA THR A 382 17.90 20.40 15.38
C THR A 382 18.69 20.29 14.07
N GLY A 383 18.15 20.78 12.95
CA GLY A 383 18.72 20.65 11.60
C GLY A 383 20.20 21.00 11.46
N PRO A 384 20.76 20.83 10.24
CA PRO A 384 22.19 21.08 10.01
C PRO A 384 22.59 22.50 10.31
#